data_a95a06484bcb85cb244f3f383ccc0f19
#
_entry.id   a95a06484bcb85cb244f3f383ccc0f19
#
_cell.length_a   1.000
_cell.length_b   1.000
_cell.length_c   1.000
_cell.angle_alpha   90.00
_cell.angle_beta   90.00
_cell.angle_gamma   90.00
#
_symmetry.space_group_name_H-M   'P 1'
#
loop_
_entity.id
_entity.type
_entity.pdbx_description
1 polymer ?
#
loop_
_entity_poly.entity_id
_entity_poly.type
_entity_poly.pdbx_seq_one_letter_code
_entity_poly.pdbx_strand_id
1 'polypeptide(L)' 'MPPPDQLWRQAILPANSTIGEAIRNLDQIAIKIVLVANETGVLEGTLSDGDIRRGLLKGLDLKSPIASII' A
#
# COMPACT_ATOMS: atom_id res chain seq x y z
N MET A 1 -9.48 6.30 17.79
CA MET A 1 -9.04 6.83 16.50
C MET A 1 -7.76 7.64 16.68
N PRO A 2 -6.71 7.39 15.92
CA PRO A 2 -5.47 8.15 16.09
C PRO A 2 -5.65 9.61 15.68
N PRO A 3 -4.81 10.52 16.21
CA PRO A 3 -4.82 11.92 15.78
C PRO A 3 -4.58 12.04 14.27
N PRO A 4 -5.13 13.08 13.61
CA PRO A 4 -4.98 13.24 12.16
C PRO A 4 -3.53 13.27 11.67
N ASP A 5 -2.61 13.80 12.48
CA ASP A 5 -1.18 13.86 12.13
C ASP A 5 -0.49 12.50 12.18
N GLN A 6 -1.18 11.46 12.67
CA GLN A 6 -0.64 10.10 12.75
C GLN A 6 -1.38 9.12 11.84
N LEU A 7 -2.36 9.57 11.07
CA LEU A 7 -3.11 8.70 10.17
C LEU A 7 -2.21 8.01 9.15
N TRP A 8 -1.13 8.67 8.73
CA TRP A 8 -0.19 8.11 7.76
C TRP A 8 0.46 6.80 8.26
N ARG A 9 0.54 6.61 9.57
CA ARG A 9 1.11 5.37 10.12
C ARG A 9 0.26 4.16 9.79
N GLN A 10 -1.04 4.34 9.65
CA GLN A 10 -1.96 3.27 9.29
C GLN A 10 -1.87 2.92 7.80
N ALA A 11 -1.28 3.79 7.01
CA ALA A 11 -1.09 3.57 5.58
C ALA A 11 0.24 2.88 5.26
N ILE A 12 1.06 2.54 6.27
CA ILE A 12 2.35 1.89 6.06
C ILE A 12 2.16 0.39 5.94
N LEU A 13 2.66 -0.19 4.86
CA LEU A 13 2.66 -1.64 4.65
C LEU A 13 4.06 -2.09 4.22
N PRO A 14 4.46 -3.32 4.62
CA PRO A 14 5.71 -3.89 4.12
C PRO A 14 5.59 -4.31 2.67
N ALA A 15 6.70 -4.37 1.96
CA ALA A 15 6.73 -4.69 0.52
C ALA A 15 6.18 -6.08 0.20
N ASN A 16 6.20 -7.00 1.17
CA ASN A 16 5.65 -8.35 0.97
C ASN A 16 4.14 -8.44 1.25
N SER A 17 3.49 -7.32 1.59
CA SER A 17 2.03 -7.29 1.66
C SER A 17 1.44 -7.58 0.29
N THR A 18 0.23 -8.12 0.27
CA THR A 18 -0.44 -8.43 -0.99
C THR A 18 -1.17 -7.21 -1.55
N ILE A 19 -1.46 -7.24 -2.83
CA ILE A 19 -2.28 -6.21 -3.48
C ILE A 19 -3.65 -6.13 -2.81
N GLY A 20 -4.23 -7.29 -2.41
CA GLY A 20 -5.50 -7.29 -1.69
C GLY A 20 -5.45 -6.55 -0.37
N GLU A 21 -4.35 -6.70 0.38
CA GLU A 21 -4.15 -5.96 1.62
C GLU A 21 -4.02 -4.46 1.37
N ALA A 22 -3.32 -4.07 0.30
CA ALA A 22 -3.19 -2.66 -0.07
C ALA A 22 -4.54 -2.06 -0.46
N ILE A 23 -5.36 -2.78 -1.20
CA ILE A 23 -6.70 -2.32 -1.57
C ILE A 23 -7.54 -2.08 -0.32
N ARG A 24 -7.52 -3.02 0.63
CA ARG A 24 -8.24 -2.85 1.88
C ARG A 24 -7.75 -1.65 2.66
N ASN A 25 -6.43 -1.45 2.69
CA ASN A 25 -5.83 -0.30 3.37
C ASN A 25 -6.32 1.00 2.75
N LEU A 26 -6.29 1.10 1.42
CA LEU A 26 -6.75 2.30 0.71
C LEU A 26 -8.24 2.57 0.94
N ASP A 27 -9.04 1.52 1.09
CA ASP A 27 -10.47 1.65 1.33
C ASP A 27 -10.76 2.15 2.75
N GLN A 28 -9.97 1.71 3.73
CA GLN A 28 -10.21 1.98 5.14
C GLN A 28 -9.56 3.26 5.63
N ILE A 29 -8.44 3.66 5.03
CA ILE A 29 -7.65 4.80 5.50
C ILE A 29 -7.91 6.01 4.60
N ALA A 30 -8.15 7.17 5.24
CA ALA A 30 -8.55 8.39 4.53
C ALA A 30 -7.45 8.97 3.64
N ILE A 31 -6.18 8.60 3.87
CA ILE A 31 -5.04 9.16 3.16
C ILE A 31 -5.04 8.80 1.66
N LYS A 32 -5.58 7.62 1.31
CA LYS A 32 -5.71 7.17 -0.08
C LYS A 32 -4.38 6.92 -0.79
N ILE A 33 -3.33 6.63 0.00
CA ILE A 33 -2.04 6.22 -0.52
C ILE A 33 -1.45 5.20 0.46
N VAL A 34 -0.73 4.21 -0.04
CA VAL A 34 0.00 3.25 0.78
C VAL A 34 1.47 3.65 0.78
N LEU A 35 2.04 3.72 1.97
CA LEU A 35 3.46 3.98 2.16
C LEU A 35 4.15 2.63 2.35
N VAL A 36 5.08 2.28 1.48
CA VAL A 36 5.76 0.99 1.54
C VAL A 36 7.09 1.19 2.23
N ALA A 37 7.27 0.56 3.39
CA ALA A 37 8.48 0.71 4.19
C ALA A 37 9.09 -0.66 4.49
N ASN A 38 10.43 -0.70 4.65
CA ASN A 38 11.14 -1.91 5.01
C ASN A 38 11.13 -2.14 6.53
N GLU A 39 11.78 -3.20 6.97
CA GLU A 39 11.82 -3.59 8.37
C GLU A 39 12.44 -2.54 9.29
N THR A 40 13.31 -1.70 8.75
CA THR A 40 13.96 -0.63 9.51
C THR A 40 13.18 0.68 9.47
N GLY A 41 12.02 0.69 8.81
CA GLY A 41 11.19 1.88 8.71
C GLY A 41 11.57 2.84 7.59
N VAL A 42 12.46 2.43 6.70
CA VAL A 42 12.86 3.27 5.56
C VAL A 42 11.81 3.14 4.45
N LEU A 43 11.35 4.28 3.95
CA LEU A 43 10.36 4.33 2.87
C LEU A 43 10.98 3.80 1.58
N GLU A 44 10.37 2.79 1.00
CA GLU A 44 10.81 2.19 -0.26
C GLU A 44 10.02 2.67 -1.47
N GLY A 45 8.81 3.15 -1.23
CA GLY A 45 7.98 3.64 -2.31
C GLY A 45 6.58 3.98 -1.82
N THR A 46 5.76 4.44 -2.74
CA THR A 46 4.35 4.74 -2.48
C THR A 46 3.49 4.00 -3.50
N LEU A 47 2.24 3.77 -3.13
CA LEU A 47 1.31 3.02 -3.95
C LEU A 47 -0.06 3.69 -3.91
N SER A 48 -0.56 4.04 -5.07
CA SER A 48 -1.89 4.64 -5.22
C SER A 48 -2.87 3.63 -5.81
N ASP A 49 -4.15 3.97 -5.78
CA ASP A 49 -5.20 3.17 -6.43
C ASP A 49 -4.90 2.96 -7.92
N GLY A 50 -4.39 4.00 -8.60
CA GLY A 50 -4.03 3.89 -10.01
C GLY A 50 -2.88 2.92 -10.25
N ASP A 51 -1.89 2.89 -9.34
CA ASP A 51 -0.77 1.94 -9.44
C ASP A 51 -1.28 0.51 -9.33
N ILE A 52 -2.19 0.26 -8.40
CA ILE A 52 -2.79 -1.06 -8.21
C ILE A 52 -3.56 -1.48 -9.46
N ARG A 53 -4.38 -0.56 -10.00
CA ARG A 53 -5.15 -0.85 -11.20
C ARG A 53 -4.25 -1.23 -12.36
N ARG A 54 -3.16 -0.49 -12.58
CA ARG A 54 -2.21 -0.81 -13.64
C ARG A 54 -1.55 -2.16 -13.43
N GLY A 55 -1.23 -2.51 -12.17
CA GLY A 55 -0.67 -3.82 -11.85
C GLY A 55 -1.62 -4.95 -12.18
N LEU A 56 -2.90 -4.81 -11.83
CA LEU A 56 -3.91 -5.82 -12.14
C LEU A 56 -4.09 -5.97 -13.66
N LEU A 57 -4.05 -4.87 -14.40
CA LEU A 57 -4.15 -4.91 -15.86
C LEU A 57 -2.96 -5.61 -16.50
N LYS A 58 -1.81 -5.63 -15.85
CA LYS A 58 -0.61 -6.32 -16.33
C LYS A 58 -0.59 -7.81 -16.00
N GLY A 59 -1.61 -8.32 -15.30
CA GLY A 59 -1.73 -9.73 -14.98
C GLY A 59 -1.43 -10.10 -13.55
N LEU A 60 -1.16 -9.13 -12.67
CA LEU A 60 -1.02 -9.41 -11.24
C LEU A 60 -2.39 -9.66 -10.63
N ASP A 61 -2.41 -10.30 -9.46
CA ASP A 61 -3.67 -10.60 -8.78
C ASP A 61 -3.62 -10.14 -7.32
N LEU A 62 -4.72 -10.39 -6.60
CA LEU A 62 -4.85 -9.94 -5.21
C LEU A 62 -3.83 -10.58 -4.26
N LYS A 63 -3.24 -11.70 -4.64
CA LYS A 63 -2.22 -12.40 -3.85
C LYS A 63 -0.80 -11.98 -4.21
N SER A 64 -0.63 -11.21 -5.28
CA SER A 64 0.69 -10.72 -5.70
C SER A 64 1.24 -9.74 -4.67
N PRO A 65 2.56 -9.76 -4.40
CA PRO A 65 3.15 -8.80 -3.47
C PRO A 65 3.19 -7.40 -4.09
N ILE A 66 2.99 -6.38 -3.24
CA ILE A 66 3.03 -5.00 -3.73
C ILE A 66 4.42 -4.59 -4.20
N ALA A 67 5.46 -5.31 -3.80
CA ALA A 67 6.81 -5.09 -4.32
C ALA A 67 6.86 -5.20 -5.85
N SER A 68 5.93 -5.93 -6.45
CA SER A 68 5.89 -6.14 -7.90
C SER A 68 5.45 -4.89 -8.66
N ILE A 69 4.89 -3.88 -7.98
CA ILE A 69 4.34 -2.69 -8.64
C ILE A 69 4.87 -1.37 -8.09
N ILE A 70 5.81 -1.43 -7.15
CA ILE A 70 6.49 -0.21 -6.71
C ILE A 70 7.69 0.09 -7.59
#